data_83493aa89b3bf4f124d9bf3f3495e0e8
#
_entry.id   83493aa89b3bf4f124d9bf3f3495e0e8
#
_cell.length_a   1.000
_cell.length_b   1.000
_cell.length_c   1.000
_cell.angle_alpha   90.00
_cell.angle_beta   90.00
_cell.angle_gamma   90.00
#
_symmetry.space_group_name_H-M   'P 1'
#
loop_
_entity.id
_entity.type
_entity.pdbx_description
1 polymer ?
#
loop_
_entity_poly.entity_id
_entity_poly.type
_entity_poly.pdbx_seq_one_letter_code
_entity_poly.pdbx_strand_id
1 'polypeptide(L)'
;MASSQFLPHEGKHRKIRVAIIGAGISGLAVANGLLKDLAGRFDVQVFERDTIAFNSERGGYQLRISANGLNALKTVSDLELWSLIREVWAGDQAEAPTIVDPDTFAVRLRLGDLKLYPKSQAIPRKGLRGALLQPLLVQGRVHFDHTFARFELMPGERCGVQLHFDGQVSQEADILIASDGSNSQVNRQVGLNNKIKLDSMTLIQSRGIISRSVRDELPKSLVESGSVMFLGGKDVAGFASVYDPQKDLDTSGTESYTLFWSVGIPRARGDELIAKAGSNPQKIIPHLIDYFRNDLGYGKPLELIMRSATEAVRTGLVTSSVKPKTDWRNGIDKNSRVVLIGDAVHPMTPGRGMGANQALTDAANLVELFHQATFEQDVPSDGELTALARTFDAEMYTRAFKMVKASETVTSLDLTTLSGKMMITFVGMAMTAMGWFVSALETIGLKAEVKVDYVSHEK
;
A
#
# COMPACT_ATOMS: atom_id res chain seq x y z
N MET A 1 37.83 -6.23 -8.98
CA MET A 1 36.72 -6.95 -9.62
C MET A 1 35.52 -6.79 -8.70
N ALA A 2 34.43 -6.21 -9.19
CA ALA A 2 33.22 -6.03 -8.40
C ALA A 2 32.59 -7.40 -8.08
N SER A 3 32.35 -7.71 -6.81
CA SER A 3 31.63 -8.94 -6.44
C SER A 3 30.18 -8.81 -6.84
N SER A 4 29.75 -9.57 -7.86
CA SER A 4 28.34 -9.68 -8.21
C SER A 4 27.58 -10.36 -7.07
N GLN A 5 26.43 -9.78 -6.66
CA GLN A 5 25.55 -10.40 -5.67
C GLN A 5 24.64 -11.47 -6.29
N PHE A 6 24.60 -11.57 -7.62
CA PHE A 6 23.94 -12.66 -8.32
C PHE A 6 24.78 -13.93 -8.29
N LEU A 7 24.11 -15.07 -8.17
CA LEU A 7 24.78 -16.37 -8.10
C LEU A 7 25.55 -16.68 -9.40
N PRO A 8 26.74 -17.33 -9.31
CA PRO A 8 27.39 -17.84 -10.49
C PRO A 8 26.56 -18.95 -11.14
N HIS A 9 26.63 -19.07 -12.46
CA HIS A 9 25.86 -20.07 -13.22
C HIS A 9 26.52 -21.45 -13.12
N GLU A 10 25.82 -22.40 -12.48
CA GLU A 10 26.13 -23.81 -12.55
C GLU A 10 25.03 -24.51 -13.37
N GLY A 11 25.24 -24.82 -14.63
CA GLY A 11 24.30 -25.59 -15.45
C GLY A 11 24.23 -25.19 -16.91
N LYS A 12 23.45 -25.96 -17.70
CA LYS A 12 23.26 -25.77 -19.15
C LYS A 12 22.44 -24.53 -19.54
N HIS A 13 21.65 -23.98 -18.63
CA HIS A 13 20.78 -22.82 -18.86
C HIS A 13 21.12 -21.68 -17.90
N ARG A 14 21.30 -20.50 -18.44
CA ARG A 14 21.53 -19.28 -17.66
C ARG A 14 20.20 -18.78 -17.07
N LYS A 15 20.18 -18.49 -15.76
CA LYS A 15 19.03 -17.86 -15.12
C LYS A 15 18.90 -16.39 -15.51
N ILE A 16 17.65 -15.93 -15.63
CA ILE A 16 17.31 -14.51 -15.82
C ILE A 16 17.57 -13.77 -14.51
N ARG A 17 18.52 -12.85 -14.50
CA ARG A 17 18.87 -12.03 -13.33
C ARG A 17 17.87 -10.87 -13.19
N VAL A 18 17.13 -10.87 -12.11
CA VAL A 18 16.11 -9.83 -11.80
C VAL A 18 16.56 -9.02 -10.60
N ALA A 19 16.80 -7.73 -10.80
CA ALA A 19 17.05 -6.79 -9.71
C ALA A 19 15.78 -6.03 -9.36
N ILE A 20 15.41 -6.05 -8.08
CA ILE A 20 14.24 -5.33 -7.55
C ILE A 20 14.71 -4.21 -6.64
N ILE A 21 14.34 -2.98 -6.94
CA ILE A 21 14.65 -1.82 -6.09
C ILE A 21 13.49 -1.54 -5.15
N GLY A 22 13.77 -1.71 -3.84
CA GLY A 22 12.83 -1.49 -2.75
C GLY A 22 12.25 -2.79 -2.16
N ALA A 23 12.56 -3.07 -0.90
CA ALA A 23 11.98 -4.15 -0.10
C ALA A 23 10.66 -3.71 0.56
N GLY A 24 9.80 -3.05 -0.21
CA GLY A 24 8.41 -2.80 0.12
C GLY A 24 7.55 -4.04 -0.13
N ILE A 25 6.23 -3.95 0.20
CA ILE A 25 5.30 -5.08 0.04
C ILE A 25 5.27 -5.59 -1.40
N SER A 26 5.19 -4.69 -2.41
CA SER A 26 5.13 -5.10 -3.82
C SER A 26 6.42 -5.73 -4.31
N GLY A 27 7.59 -5.16 -3.96
CA GLY A 27 8.89 -5.71 -4.37
C GLY A 27 9.13 -7.09 -3.79
N LEU A 28 8.85 -7.27 -2.48
CA LEU A 28 8.97 -8.57 -1.82
C LEU A 28 7.96 -9.59 -2.37
N ALA A 29 6.74 -9.16 -2.73
CA ALA A 29 5.74 -10.02 -3.33
C ALA A 29 6.20 -10.53 -4.72
N VAL A 30 6.75 -9.64 -5.57
CA VAL A 30 7.32 -10.05 -6.86
C VAL A 30 8.50 -11.01 -6.66
N ALA A 31 9.39 -10.71 -5.71
CA ALA A 31 10.56 -11.56 -5.45
C ALA A 31 10.16 -12.99 -5.08
N ASN A 32 9.25 -13.14 -4.11
CA ASN A 32 8.74 -14.46 -3.72
C ASN A 32 8.03 -15.15 -4.88
N GLY A 33 7.19 -14.42 -5.62
CA GLY A 33 6.45 -14.97 -6.75
C GLY A 33 7.36 -15.50 -7.85
N LEU A 34 8.38 -14.74 -8.26
CA LEU A 34 9.32 -15.18 -9.30
C LEU A 34 10.17 -16.36 -8.85
N LEU A 35 10.58 -16.41 -7.58
CA LEU A 35 11.36 -17.55 -7.03
C LEU A 35 10.51 -18.82 -6.88
N LYS A 36 9.20 -18.74 -6.92
CA LYS A 36 8.27 -19.88 -6.95
C LYS A 36 8.23 -20.59 -8.31
N ASP A 37 8.87 -20.05 -9.34
CA ASP A 37 8.93 -20.66 -10.68
C ASP A 37 9.50 -22.08 -10.62
N LEU A 38 8.69 -23.07 -10.99
CA LEU A 38 9.08 -24.48 -10.91
C LEU A 38 10.25 -24.84 -11.82
N ALA A 39 10.43 -24.10 -12.92
CA ALA A 39 11.56 -24.27 -13.82
C ALA A 39 12.86 -23.62 -13.30
N GLY A 40 12.78 -22.83 -12.21
CA GLY A 40 13.92 -22.17 -11.59
C GLY A 40 14.63 -21.17 -12.53
N ARG A 41 13.88 -20.54 -13.43
CA ARG A 41 14.41 -19.64 -14.49
C ARG A 41 14.98 -18.35 -13.97
N PHE A 42 14.61 -17.92 -12.75
CA PHE A 42 14.94 -16.60 -12.23
C PHE A 42 15.99 -16.65 -11.12
N ASP A 43 16.93 -15.72 -11.16
CA ASP A 43 17.81 -15.33 -10.05
C ASP A 43 17.43 -13.91 -9.61
N VAL A 44 16.77 -13.80 -8.46
CA VAL A 44 16.16 -12.56 -7.98
C VAL A 44 16.97 -12.00 -6.82
N GLN A 45 17.31 -10.70 -6.88
CA GLN A 45 17.96 -9.96 -5.81
C GLN A 45 17.17 -8.67 -5.52
N VAL A 46 16.96 -8.37 -4.25
CA VAL A 46 16.23 -7.19 -3.78
C VAL A 46 17.20 -6.23 -3.10
N PHE A 47 17.18 -4.97 -3.49
CA PHE A 47 18.04 -3.92 -2.96
C PHE A 47 17.21 -2.88 -2.19
N GLU A 48 17.53 -2.67 -0.92
CA GLU A 48 16.81 -1.79 -0.01
C GLU A 48 17.74 -0.74 0.58
N ARG A 49 17.28 0.50 0.59
CA ARG A 49 18.05 1.63 1.15
C ARG A 49 18.12 1.64 2.68
N ASP A 50 17.12 1.06 3.37
CA ASP A 50 17.18 0.94 4.83
C ASP A 50 18.39 0.10 5.22
N THR A 51 19.10 0.50 6.30
CA THR A 51 20.33 -0.16 6.73
C THR A 51 20.09 -1.51 7.39
N ILE A 52 18.88 -1.73 7.91
CA ILE A 52 18.44 -3.00 8.50
C ILE A 52 16.97 -3.28 8.17
N ALA A 53 16.58 -4.54 8.32
CA ALA A 53 15.26 -5.04 7.92
C ALA A 53 14.06 -4.25 8.45
N PHE A 54 14.13 -3.69 9.65
CA PHE A 54 13.03 -3.04 10.35
C PHE A 54 13.36 -1.65 10.89
N ASN A 55 14.39 -1.00 10.36
CA ASN A 55 14.85 0.30 10.82
C ASN A 55 13.85 1.44 10.51
N SER A 56 12.96 1.26 9.55
CA SER A 56 12.01 2.32 9.26
C SER A 56 10.86 2.29 10.26
N GLU A 57 10.69 3.35 11.01
CA GLU A 57 9.45 3.65 11.74
C GLU A 57 8.24 3.86 10.79
N ARG A 58 8.46 3.67 9.49
CA ARG A 58 7.44 3.80 8.46
C ARG A 58 6.47 2.63 8.54
N GLY A 59 5.19 2.91 8.73
CA GLY A 59 4.14 1.92 8.52
C GLY A 59 3.56 1.26 9.78
N GLY A 60 3.53 1.94 10.91
CA GLY A 60 2.78 1.49 12.09
C GLY A 60 1.25 1.61 11.94
N TYR A 61 0.69 1.32 10.76
CA TYR A 61 -0.74 1.29 10.50
C TYR A 61 -1.15 -0.03 9.87
N GLN A 62 -2.43 -0.36 10.00
CA GLN A 62 -3.00 -1.53 9.36
C GLN A 62 -3.33 -1.25 7.90
N LEU A 63 -3.02 -2.23 7.05
CA LEU A 63 -3.52 -2.28 5.69
C LEU A 63 -4.86 -3.00 5.67
N ARG A 64 -5.74 -2.51 4.82
CA ARG A 64 -6.97 -3.21 4.47
C ARG A 64 -6.75 -3.92 3.14
N ILE A 65 -6.54 -5.23 3.22
CA ILE A 65 -6.31 -6.06 2.03
C ILE A 65 -7.64 -6.63 1.59
N SER A 66 -8.10 -6.18 0.42
CA SER A 66 -9.33 -6.66 -0.23
C SER A 66 -9.18 -8.07 -0.77
N ALA A 67 -10.27 -8.68 -1.24
CA ALA A 67 -10.24 -9.98 -1.89
C ALA A 67 -9.21 -10.05 -3.04
N ASN A 68 -9.13 -9.02 -3.89
CA ASN A 68 -8.15 -8.97 -4.96
C ASN A 68 -6.71 -8.93 -4.43
N GLY A 69 -6.45 -8.16 -3.37
CA GLY A 69 -5.14 -8.13 -2.72
C GLY A 69 -4.78 -9.47 -2.07
N LEU A 70 -5.75 -10.15 -1.44
CA LEU A 70 -5.55 -11.49 -0.87
C LEU A 70 -5.29 -12.54 -1.96
N ASN A 71 -6.03 -12.49 -3.06
CA ASN A 71 -5.78 -13.36 -4.20
C ASN A 71 -4.39 -13.12 -4.80
N ALA A 72 -3.99 -11.86 -4.93
CA ALA A 72 -2.65 -11.51 -5.36
C ALA A 72 -1.56 -12.07 -4.42
N LEU A 73 -1.76 -11.97 -3.10
CA LEU A 73 -0.85 -12.58 -2.13
C LEU A 73 -0.80 -14.11 -2.27
N LYS A 74 -1.94 -14.77 -2.49
CA LYS A 74 -1.97 -16.23 -2.75
C LYS A 74 -1.21 -16.59 -4.03
N THR A 75 -1.38 -15.81 -5.10
CA THR A 75 -0.69 -16.03 -6.37
C THR A 75 0.83 -16.01 -6.21
N VAL A 76 1.37 -15.08 -5.43
CA VAL A 76 2.82 -14.94 -5.24
C VAL A 76 3.40 -15.81 -4.13
N SER A 77 2.56 -16.48 -3.34
CA SER A 77 2.98 -17.30 -2.19
C SER A 77 2.95 -18.78 -2.51
N ASP A 78 3.89 -19.53 -1.95
CA ASP A 78 3.76 -20.95 -1.70
C ASP A 78 2.97 -21.21 -0.40
N LEU A 79 2.83 -22.45 0.02
CA LEU A 79 2.08 -22.82 1.21
C LEU A 79 2.73 -22.30 2.51
N GLU A 80 4.05 -22.29 2.58
CA GLU A 80 4.80 -21.83 3.75
C GLU A 80 4.64 -20.32 3.92
N LEU A 81 4.93 -19.55 2.87
CA LEU A 81 4.75 -18.09 2.89
C LEU A 81 3.28 -17.70 3.17
N TRP A 82 2.32 -18.44 2.60
CA TRP A 82 0.91 -18.17 2.86
C TRP A 82 0.55 -18.38 4.33
N SER A 83 1.13 -19.41 4.98
CA SER A 83 0.96 -19.61 6.43
C SER A 83 1.51 -18.43 7.23
N LEU A 84 2.74 -17.98 6.94
CA LEU A 84 3.35 -16.82 7.59
C LEU A 84 2.49 -15.55 7.43
N ILE A 85 1.92 -15.32 6.24
CA ILE A 85 1.03 -14.18 6.01
C ILE A 85 -0.24 -14.29 6.87
N ARG A 86 -0.81 -15.49 7.00
CA ARG A 86 -2.00 -15.69 7.83
C ARG A 86 -1.75 -15.48 9.32
N GLU A 87 -0.58 -15.82 9.82
CA GLU A 87 -0.19 -15.63 11.22
C GLU A 87 -0.18 -14.15 11.64
N VAL A 88 0.08 -13.23 10.69
CA VAL A 88 0.11 -11.80 10.96
C VAL A 88 -1.22 -11.08 10.72
N TRP A 89 -2.31 -11.82 10.48
CA TRP A 89 -3.64 -11.20 10.33
C TRP A 89 -4.16 -10.68 11.68
N ALA A 90 -4.74 -9.50 11.68
CA ALA A 90 -5.34 -8.91 12.87
C ALA A 90 -6.78 -9.41 13.07
N GLY A 91 -6.93 -10.65 13.58
CA GLY A 91 -8.24 -11.26 13.86
C GLY A 91 -8.82 -12.06 12.69
N ASP A 92 -9.86 -12.86 13.00
CA ASP A 92 -10.50 -13.78 12.03
C ASP A 92 -11.63 -13.12 11.23
N GLN A 93 -12.06 -11.93 11.62
CA GLN A 93 -13.16 -11.24 10.96
C GLN A 93 -12.66 -10.16 10.00
N ALA A 94 -13.21 -10.17 8.80
CA ALA A 94 -13.03 -9.10 7.83
C ALA A 94 -13.83 -7.87 8.31
N GLU A 95 -13.14 -6.90 8.85
CA GLU A 95 -13.74 -5.67 9.35
C GLU A 95 -13.58 -4.56 8.31
N ALA A 96 -14.59 -3.73 8.17
CA ALA A 96 -14.56 -2.51 7.39
C ALA A 96 -14.53 -1.30 8.31
N PRO A 97 -13.96 -0.16 7.89
CA PRO A 97 -14.03 1.05 8.71
C PRO A 97 -15.49 1.45 9.00
N THR A 98 -15.72 1.93 10.20
CA THR A 98 -17.01 2.51 10.57
C THR A 98 -16.97 4.02 10.28
N ILE A 99 -17.98 4.54 9.59
CA ILE A 99 -18.15 5.98 9.38
C ILE A 99 -18.80 6.57 10.61
N VAL A 100 -18.14 7.57 11.21
CA VAL A 100 -18.60 8.23 12.43
C VAL A 100 -18.85 9.71 12.20
N ASP A 101 -19.66 10.26 13.06
CA ASP A 101 -19.85 11.71 13.19
C ASP A 101 -18.53 12.36 13.66
N PRO A 102 -18.06 13.45 13.04
CA PRO A 102 -16.76 14.04 13.39
C PRO A 102 -16.73 14.70 14.78
N ASP A 103 -17.87 15.13 15.32
CA ASP A 103 -17.96 15.77 16.63
C ASP A 103 -18.14 14.73 17.74
N THR A 104 -19.12 13.87 17.63
CA THR A 104 -19.53 12.96 18.72
C THR A 104 -18.93 11.57 18.63
N PHE A 105 -18.35 11.20 17.49
CA PHE A 105 -17.94 9.82 17.13
C PHE A 105 -19.09 8.81 17.19
N ALA A 106 -20.34 9.29 17.17
CA ALA A 106 -21.49 8.42 17.01
C ALA A 106 -21.44 7.72 15.64
N VAL A 107 -21.74 6.42 15.62
CA VAL A 107 -21.77 5.63 14.40
C VAL A 107 -22.82 6.17 13.43
N ARG A 108 -22.42 6.45 12.19
CA ARG A 108 -23.30 6.86 11.08
C ARG A 108 -23.54 5.73 10.11
N LEU A 109 -22.53 4.93 9.82
CA LEU A 109 -22.62 3.77 8.93
C LEU A 109 -21.51 2.76 9.25
N ARG A 110 -21.90 1.52 9.51
CA ARG A 110 -20.96 0.40 9.59
C ARG A 110 -20.81 -0.20 8.18
N LEU A 111 -19.71 0.05 7.51
CA LEU A 111 -19.49 -0.48 6.16
C LEU A 111 -19.45 -2.01 6.15
N GLY A 112 -19.02 -2.64 7.24
CA GLY A 112 -19.00 -4.11 7.40
C GLY A 112 -20.37 -4.76 7.39
N ASP A 113 -21.43 -4.02 7.77
CA ASP A 113 -22.81 -4.53 7.77
C ASP A 113 -23.42 -4.56 6.35
N LEU A 114 -22.79 -3.88 5.40
CA LEU A 114 -23.27 -3.80 4.03
C LEU A 114 -22.85 -5.04 3.24
N LYS A 115 -23.82 -5.85 2.79
CA LYS A 115 -23.55 -7.08 2.01
C LYS A 115 -22.74 -6.83 0.75
N LEU A 116 -22.91 -5.67 0.13
CA LEU A 116 -22.21 -5.27 -1.09
C LEU A 116 -20.84 -4.62 -0.83
N TYR A 117 -20.49 -4.35 0.43
CA TYR A 117 -19.18 -3.79 0.73
C TYR A 117 -18.12 -4.91 0.65
N PRO A 118 -17.08 -4.75 -0.16
CA PRO A 118 -16.06 -5.80 -0.31
C PRO A 118 -15.41 -6.11 1.04
N LYS A 119 -15.46 -7.39 1.43
CA LYS A 119 -14.75 -7.83 2.63
C LYS A 119 -13.25 -7.59 2.45
N SER A 120 -12.59 -7.17 3.52
CA SER A 120 -11.16 -6.94 3.55
C SER A 120 -10.57 -7.49 4.84
N GLN A 121 -9.33 -7.97 4.76
CA GLN A 121 -8.57 -8.41 5.93
C GLN A 121 -7.71 -7.25 6.43
N ALA A 122 -7.74 -6.98 7.72
CA ALA A 122 -6.83 -6.05 8.36
C ALA A 122 -5.50 -6.77 8.63
N ILE A 123 -4.40 -6.26 8.07
CA ILE A 123 -3.06 -6.82 8.27
C ILE A 123 -2.12 -5.67 8.64
N PRO A 124 -1.40 -5.75 9.77
CA PRO A 124 -0.37 -4.79 10.11
C PRO A 124 0.67 -4.69 8.98
N ARG A 125 0.97 -3.49 8.52
CA ARG A 125 1.91 -3.30 7.40
C ARG A 125 3.29 -3.86 7.71
N LYS A 126 3.75 -3.73 8.95
CA LYS A 126 5.01 -4.31 9.43
C LYS A 126 4.98 -5.83 9.38
N GLY A 127 3.91 -6.45 9.89
CA GLY A 127 3.74 -7.90 9.90
C GLY A 127 3.73 -8.48 8.49
N LEU A 128 2.93 -7.91 7.57
CA LEU A 128 2.90 -8.36 6.18
C LEU A 128 4.28 -8.22 5.50
N ARG A 129 4.97 -7.07 5.70
CA ARG A 129 6.33 -6.91 5.18
C ARG A 129 7.29 -7.93 5.78
N GLY A 130 7.17 -8.22 7.07
CA GLY A 130 7.98 -9.24 7.76
C GLY A 130 7.79 -10.63 7.20
N ALA A 131 6.54 -11.05 7.04
CA ALA A 131 6.20 -12.35 6.47
C ALA A 131 6.76 -12.51 5.03
N LEU A 132 6.59 -11.49 4.18
CA LEU A 132 7.13 -11.50 2.81
C LEU A 132 8.68 -11.45 2.77
N LEU A 133 9.31 -10.84 3.76
CA LEU A 133 10.75 -10.64 3.81
C LEU A 133 11.49 -11.90 4.30
N GLN A 134 10.90 -12.63 5.25
CA GLN A 134 11.56 -13.74 5.95
C GLN A 134 12.13 -14.80 5.03
N PRO A 135 11.41 -15.37 4.04
CA PRO A 135 11.98 -16.40 3.15
C PRO A 135 13.15 -15.88 2.32
N LEU A 136 13.09 -14.61 1.91
CA LEU A 136 14.13 -13.98 1.09
C LEU A 136 15.41 -13.69 1.91
N LEU A 137 15.28 -13.37 3.19
CA LEU A 137 16.42 -13.22 4.11
C LEU A 137 17.14 -14.54 4.34
N VAL A 138 16.40 -15.61 4.58
CA VAL A 138 16.97 -16.96 4.76
C VAL A 138 17.76 -17.38 3.52
N GLN A 139 17.30 -17.00 2.32
CA GLN A 139 17.97 -17.29 1.06
C GLN A 139 19.09 -16.29 0.69
N GLY A 140 19.37 -15.26 1.52
CA GLY A 140 20.37 -14.24 1.22
C GLY A 140 20.05 -13.36 0.00
N ARG A 141 18.75 -13.14 -0.29
CA ARG A 141 18.26 -12.44 -1.48
C ARG A 141 18.00 -10.94 -1.27
N VAL A 142 18.17 -10.42 -0.06
CA VAL A 142 17.88 -9.02 0.25
C VAL A 142 19.15 -8.32 0.73
N HIS A 143 19.47 -7.23 0.07
CA HIS A 143 20.64 -6.41 0.32
C HIS A 143 20.22 -5.06 0.87
N PHE A 144 20.46 -4.86 2.16
CA PHE A 144 20.22 -3.58 2.84
C PHE A 144 21.37 -2.59 2.59
N ASP A 145 21.14 -1.33 2.95
CA ASP A 145 22.11 -0.23 2.74
C ASP A 145 22.47 -0.01 1.28
N HIS A 146 21.50 -0.27 0.38
CA HIS A 146 21.63 -0.06 -1.06
C HIS A 146 20.70 1.05 -1.53
N THR A 147 21.12 2.29 -1.35
CA THR A 147 20.39 3.46 -1.88
C THR A 147 20.61 3.54 -3.39
N PHE A 148 19.56 3.26 -4.15
CA PHE A 148 19.62 3.30 -5.61
C PHE A 148 19.84 4.74 -6.10
N ALA A 149 20.88 4.94 -6.93
CA ALA A 149 21.23 6.21 -7.53
C ALA A 149 20.73 6.31 -8.98
N ARG A 150 21.10 5.39 -9.85
CA ARG A 150 20.73 5.36 -11.27
C ARG A 150 20.96 3.99 -11.89
N PHE A 151 20.47 3.80 -13.11
CA PHE A 151 20.79 2.63 -13.93
C PHE A 151 21.35 3.06 -15.30
N GLU A 152 22.03 2.14 -15.96
CA GLU A 152 22.47 2.24 -17.35
C GLU A 152 22.02 1.00 -18.11
N LEU A 153 21.52 1.17 -19.34
CA LEU A 153 21.25 0.05 -20.23
C LEU A 153 22.55 -0.39 -20.88
N MET A 154 22.84 -1.70 -20.84
CA MET A 154 24.02 -2.27 -21.46
C MET A 154 23.67 -2.77 -22.87
N PRO A 155 24.25 -2.19 -23.93
CA PRO A 155 24.00 -2.61 -25.31
C PRO A 155 24.82 -3.86 -25.72
N GLY A 156 24.42 -4.48 -26.82
CA GLY A 156 25.15 -5.55 -27.48
C GLY A 156 24.97 -6.93 -26.86
N GLU A 157 25.96 -7.80 -26.96
CA GLU A 157 25.89 -9.20 -26.48
C GLU A 157 25.68 -9.32 -24.97
N ARG A 158 25.98 -8.27 -24.21
CA ARG A 158 25.73 -8.17 -22.76
C ARG A 158 24.45 -7.44 -22.44
N CYS A 159 23.42 -7.54 -23.28
CA CYS A 159 22.13 -6.93 -23.01
C CYS A 159 21.72 -7.08 -21.54
N GLY A 160 21.43 -5.94 -20.88
CA GLY A 160 21.08 -5.92 -19.46
C GLY A 160 20.98 -4.51 -18.91
N VAL A 161 20.97 -4.43 -17.59
CA VAL A 161 20.91 -3.18 -16.83
C VAL A 161 22.06 -3.18 -15.81
N GLN A 162 22.85 -2.12 -15.82
CA GLN A 162 23.82 -1.86 -14.74
C GLN A 162 23.18 -0.91 -13.73
N LEU A 163 23.13 -1.33 -12.47
CA LEU A 163 22.57 -0.58 -11.37
C LEU A 163 23.69 0.05 -10.53
N HIS A 164 23.53 1.32 -10.19
CA HIS A 164 24.47 2.06 -9.36
C HIS A 164 23.79 2.44 -8.05
N PHE A 165 24.52 2.24 -6.96
CA PHE A 165 24.10 2.54 -5.60
C PHE A 165 25.08 3.50 -4.94
N ASP A 166 24.56 4.34 -4.01
CA ASP A 166 25.40 5.28 -3.27
C ASP A 166 26.34 4.51 -2.33
N GLY A 167 27.65 4.67 -2.53
CA GLY A 167 28.67 4.05 -1.68
C GLY A 167 28.79 2.53 -1.78
N GLN A 168 28.07 1.87 -2.68
CA GLN A 168 28.09 0.43 -2.89
C GLN A 168 28.59 0.06 -4.29
N VAL A 169 28.95 -1.21 -4.46
CA VAL A 169 29.38 -1.75 -5.74
C VAL A 169 28.19 -1.86 -6.71
N SER A 170 28.42 -1.49 -7.97
CA SER A 170 27.43 -1.62 -9.04
C SER A 170 27.08 -3.10 -9.30
N GLN A 171 25.81 -3.34 -9.64
CA GLN A 171 25.29 -4.67 -9.94
C GLN A 171 24.78 -4.75 -11.38
N GLU A 172 24.89 -5.91 -12.00
CA GLU A 172 24.33 -6.17 -13.34
C GLU A 172 23.12 -7.10 -13.23
N ALA A 173 22.07 -6.77 -13.95
CA ALA A 173 20.87 -7.59 -14.06
C ALA A 173 20.37 -7.64 -15.51
N ASP A 174 19.50 -8.59 -15.81
CA ASP A 174 18.84 -8.66 -17.11
C ASP A 174 17.54 -7.83 -17.12
N ILE A 175 16.93 -7.68 -15.95
CA ILE A 175 15.67 -6.94 -15.76
C ILE A 175 15.76 -6.14 -14.45
N LEU A 176 15.30 -4.88 -14.49
CA LEU A 176 15.10 -4.00 -13.35
C LEU A 176 13.60 -3.84 -13.06
N ILE A 177 13.20 -4.21 -11.84
CA ILE A 177 11.85 -3.95 -11.34
C ILE A 177 11.92 -2.86 -10.27
N ALA A 178 11.29 -1.71 -10.53
CA ALA A 178 11.24 -0.60 -9.61
C ALA A 178 10.00 -0.68 -8.71
N SER A 179 10.21 -0.88 -7.42
CA SER A 179 9.23 -0.84 -6.34
C SER A 179 9.67 0.11 -5.23
N ASP A 180 10.42 1.15 -5.59
CA ASP A 180 11.09 2.12 -4.72
C ASP A 180 10.16 3.22 -4.17
N GLY A 181 8.84 3.04 -4.36
CA GLY A 181 7.79 3.83 -3.74
C GLY A 181 7.56 5.18 -4.38
N SER A 182 6.74 6.01 -3.74
CA SER A 182 6.24 7.27 -4.31
C SER A 182 7.30 8.33 -4.63
N ASN A 183 8.55 8.13 -4.22
CA ASN A 183 9.68 8.98 -4.57
C ASN A 183 10.66 8.27 -5.52
N SER A 184 10.16 7.36 -6.34
CA SER A 184 10.95 6.54 -7.25
C SER A 184 11.99 7.34 -8.05
N GLN A 185 13.26 6.94 -7.93
CA GLN A 185 14.34 7.45 -8.73
C GLN A 185 14.26 6.88 -10.14
N VAL A 186 13.84 5.61 -10.26
CA VAL A 186 13.67 4.97 -11.56
C VAL A 186 12.59 5.69 -12.38
N ASN A 187 11.44 6.03 -11.76
CA ASN A 187 10.37 6.80 -12.41
C ASN A 187 10.89 8.13 -12.98
N ARG A 188 11.74 8.84 -12.22
CA ARG A 188 12.35 10.08 -12.68
C ARG A 188 13.32 9.85 -13.83
N GLN A 189 14.15 8.82 -13.73
CA GLN A 189 15.18 8.54 -14.73
C GLN A 189 14.58 8.12 -16.07
N VAL A 190 13.48 7.33 -16.07
CA VAL A 190 12.78 6.98 -17.33
C VAL A 190 11.96 8.15 -17.89
N GLY A 191 11.89 9.28 -17.19
CA GLY A 191 11.21 10.48 -17.64
C GLY A 191 9.69 10.49 -17.44
N LEU A 192 9.13 9.53 -16.67
CA LEU A 192 7.71 9.51 -16.38
C LEU A 192 7.25 10.74 -15.62
N ASN A 193 7.91 11.05 -14.49
CA ASN A 193 7.62 12.21 -13.64
C ASN A 193 6.12 12.43 -13.38
N ASN A 194 5.37 11.34 -13.28
CA ASN A 194 3.91 11.36 -13.27
C ASN A 194 3.30 11.53 -11.87
N LYS A 195 4.14 11.63 -10.83
CA LYS A 195 3.71 11.94 -9.47
C LYS A 195 3.32 13.41 -9.39
N ILE A 196 2.16 13.68 -8.78
CA ILE A 196 1.68 15.02 -8.49
C ILE A 196 1.48 15.20 -6.99
N LYS A 197 1.58 16.42 -6.51
CA LYS A 197 1.16 16.83 -5.19
C LYS A 197 -0.20 17.50 -5.32
N LEU A 198 -1.15 17.09 -4.50
CA LEU A 198 -2.46 17.75 -4.43
C LEU A 198 -2.31 18.98 -3.53
N ASP A 199 -2.48 20.13 -4.14
CA ASP A 199 -2.30 21.42 -3.45
C ASP A 199 -3.49 21.81 -2.57
N SER A 200 -4.55 21.01 -2.56
CA SER A 200 -5.76 21.29 -1.79
C SER A 200 -5.66 20.93 -0.32
N MET A 201 -4.84 19.93 0.05
CA MET A 201 -4.88 19.31 1.37
C MET A 201 -3.50 19.00 1.93
N THR A 202 -3.32 19.25 3.23
CA THR A 202 -2.20 18.77 4.03
C THR A 202 -2.65 17.57 4.87
N LEU A 203 -1.87 16.49 4.81
CA LEU A 203 -2.05 15.31 5.64
C LEU A 203 -1.20 15.44 6.90
N ILE A 204 -1.82 15.23 8.06
CA ILE A 204 -1.13 15.16 9.36
C ILE A 204 -1.51 13.81 9.95
N GLN A 205 -0.51 13.05 10.37
CA GLN A 205 -0.72 11.72 10.92
C GLN A 205 0.25 11.45 12.07
N SER A 206 -0.17 10.59 12.99
CA SER A 206 0.67 10.10 14.06
C SER A 206 0.30 8.69 14.47
N ARG A 207 1.17 8.09 15.25
CA ARG A 207 0.94 6.82 15.92
C ARG A 207 1.51 6.84 17.32
N GLY A 208 1.10 5.88 18.14
CA GLY A 208 1.68 5.63 19.45
C GLY A 208 1.31 4.24 19.94
N ILE A 209 2.11 3.71 20.85
CA ILE A 209 1.78 2.51 21.59
C ILE A 209 1.06 2.94 22.87
N ILE A 210 -0.13 2.39 23.10
CA ILE A 210 -0.98 2.74 24.21
C ILE A 210 -1.27 1.52 25.10
N SER A 211 -1.45 1.75 26.41
CA SER A 211 -1.88 0.71 27.34
C SER A 211 -3.37 0.37 27.16
N ARG A 212 -3.78 -0.76 27.75
CA ARG A 212 -5.19 -1.14 27.80
C ARG A 212 -6.07 -0.06 28.46
N SER A 213 -5.59 0.55 29.54
CA SER A 213 -6.34 1.62 30.22
C SER A 213 -6.61 2.82 29.31
N VAL A 214 -5.61 3.25 28.53
CA VAL A 214 -5.79 4.33 27.54
C VAL A 214 -6.72 3.90 26.41
N ARG A 215 -6.60 2.65 25.92
CA ARG A 215 -7.51 2.11 24.91
C ARG A 215 -8.96 2.13 25.37
N ASP A 216 -9.23 1.73 26.62
CA ASP A 216 -10.57 1.65 27.16
C ASP A 216 -11.23 3.03 27.37
N GLU A 217 -10.43 4.11 27.43
CA GLU A 217 -10.90 5.50 27.41
C GLU A 217 -11.24 6.02 26.01
N LEU A 218 -10.74 5.38 24.94
CA LEU A 218 -10.99 5.81 23.56
C LEU A 218 -12.50 5.72 23.22
N PRO A 219 -12.95 6.44 22.16
CA PRO A 219 -14.34 6.36 21.72
C PRO A 219 -14.77 4.92 21.46
N LYS A 220 -15.91 4.50 22.01
CA LYS A 220 -16.43 3.13 21.88
C LYS A 220 -16.53 2.68 20.42
N SER A 221 -16.95 3.57 19.52
CA SER A 221 -17.00 3.28 18.09
C SER A 221 -15.66 2.87 17.49
N LEU A 222 -14.54 3.47 17.96
CA LEU A 222 -13.19 3.10 17.53
C LEU A 222 -12.77 1.76 18.12
N VAL A 223 -12.99 1.56 19.43
CA VAL A 223 -12.58 0.33 20.13
C VAL A 223 -13.35 -0.89 19.60
N GLU A 224 -14.67 -0.75 19.38
CA GLU A 224 -15.52 -1.84 18.88
C GLU A 224 -15.28 -2.18 17.40
N SER A 225 -15.00 -1.16 16.57
CA SER A 225 -14.81 -1.35 15.13
C SER A 225 -13.35 -1.55 14.71
N GLY A 226 -12.39 -1.37 15.63
CA GLY A 226 -10.96 -1.40 15.32
C GLY A 226 -10.50 -0.24 14.42
N SER A 227 -11.38 0.34 13.62
CA SER A 227 -11.08 1.51 12.79
C SER A 227 -12.32 2.32 12.45
N VAL A 228 -12.12 3.64 12.43
CA VAL A 228 -13.16 4.61 12.10
C VAL A 228 -12.65 5.62 11.07
N MET A 229 -13.59 6.17 10.31
CA MET A 229 -13.33 7.33 9.45
C MET A 229 -14.43 8.37 9.64
N PHE A 230 -14.06 9.62 9.51
CA PHE A 230 -15.01 10.72 9.52
C PHE A 230 -14.79 11.65 8.32
N LEU A 231 -15.85 12.26 7.86
CA LEU A 231 -15.86 13.23 6.77
C LEU A 231 -16.46 14.51 7.35
N GLY A 232 -15.63 15.52 7.48
CA GLY A 232 -16.01 16.83 8.00
C GLY A 232 -16.19 17.85 6.89
N GLY A 233 -16.92 18.89 7.16
CA GLY A 233 -17.02 20.01 6.24
C GLY A 233 -15.68 20.69 5.97
N LYS A 234 -15.64 21.53 4.94
CA LYS A 234 -14.45 22.34 4.60
C LYS A 234 -13.22 21.50 4.27
N ASP A 235 -13.38 20.41 3.52
CA ASP A 235 -12.31 19.52 3.07
C ASP A 235 -11.52 18.86 4.22
N VAL A 236 -12.18 18.56 5.32
CA VAL A 236 -11.61 17.84 6.45
C VAL A 236 -12.06 16.39 6.41
N ALA A 237 -11.11 15.49 6.48
CA ALA A 237 -11.38 14.05 6.63
C ALA A 237 -10.38 13.43 7.61
N GLY A 238 -10.79 12.37 8.28
CA GLY A 238 -9.89 11.68 9.20
C GLY A 238 -10.14 10.19 9.26
N PHE A 239 -9.11 9.50 9.70
CA PHE A 239 -9.11 8.07 9.94
C PHE A 239 -8.38 7.79 11.26
N ALA A 240 -8.88 6.87 12.04
CA ALA A 240 -8.18 6.33 13.19
C ALA A 240 -8.34 4.81 13.24
N SER A 241 -7.32 4.12 13.74
CA SER A 241 -7.37 2.68 14.00
C SER A 241 -6.64 2.33 15.28
N VAL A 242 -7.18 1.36 16.01
CA VAL A 242 -6.57 0.75 17.19
C VAL A 242 -6.53 -0.75 17.01
N TYR A 243 -5.38 -1.36 17.24
CA TYR A 243 -5.19 -2.80 17.10
C TYR A 243 -4.16 -3.34 18.07
N ASP A 244 -4.27 -4.63 18.35
CA ASP A 244 -3.35 -5.36 19.22
C ASP A 244 -2.06 -5.69 18.44
N PRO A 245 -0.88 -5.22 18.87
CA PRO A 245 0.38 -5.60 18.27
C PRO A 245 0.88 -6.98 18.69
N GLN A 246 0.24 -7.67 19.65
CA GLN A 246 0.75 -8.95 20.15
C GLN A 246 0.82 -10.06 19.10
N LYS A 247 0.15 -9.90 17.97
CA LYS A 247 0.46 -10.68 16.77
C LYS A 247 1.72 -10.20 16.04
N ASP A 248 2.32 -9.08 16.49
CA ASP A 248 3.59 -8.51 16.02
C ASP A 248 4.64 -8.55 17.15
N LEU A 249 5.04 -9.76 17.58
CA LEU A 249 6.32 -10.03 18.26
C LEU A 249 6.76 -9.06 19.39
N ASP A 250 5.98 -8.86 20.45
CA ASP A 250 6.54 -8.28 21.66
C ASP A 250 6.48 -9.28 22.84
N THR A 251 7.68 -9.62 23.33
CA THR A 251 7.91 -10.63 24.38
C THR A 251 7.73 -10.08 25.79
N SER A 252 7.23 -8.85 25.97
CA SER A 252 7.20 -8.17 27.25
C SER A 252 6.01 -8.51 28.16
N GLY A 253 5.01 -9.27 27.66
CA GLY A 253 3.87 -9.73 28.49
C GLY A 253 2.88 -8.65 28.93
N THR A 254 3.07 -7.38 28.52
CA THR A 254 2.18 -6.27 28.85
C THR A 254 1.23 -6.04 27.68
N GLU A 255 -0.09 -6.09 27.92
CA GLU A 255 -1.08 -5.77 26.89
C GLU A 255 -0.90 -4.32 26.40
N SER A 256 -0.38 -4.17 25.20
CA SER A 256 -0.21 -2.90 24.51
C SER A 256 -0.96 -2.88 23.20
N TYR A 257 -1.35 -1.70 22.74
CA TYR A 257 -2.12 -1.51 21.51
C TYR A 257 -1.44 -0.45 20.66
N THR A 258 -1.50 -0.60 19.34
CA THR A 258 -1.07 0.46 18.43
C THR A 258 -2.28 1.33 18.07
N LEU A 259 -2.20 2.62 18.39
CA LEU A 259 -3.13 3.64 17.95
C LEU A 259 -2.51 4.43 16.80
N PHE A 260 -3.21 4.51 15.70
CA PHE A 260 -2.85 5.34 14.54
C PHE A 260 -3.98 6.30 14.23
N TRP A 261 -3.65 7.55 13.91
CA TRP A 261 -4.60 8.50 13.36
C TRP A 261 -3.98 9.31 12.21
N SER A 262 -4.85 9.76 11.33
CA SER A 262 -4.50 10.58 10.17
C SER A 262 -5.65 11.55 9.89
N VAL A 263 -5.33 12.81 9.67
CA VAL A 263 -6.29 13.84 9.28
C VAL A 263 -5.78 14.62 8.08
N GLY A 264 -6.67 14.83 7.11
CA GLY A 264 -6.49 15.76 6.02
C GLY A 264 -7.20 17.06 6.34
N ILE A 265 -6.51 18.18 6.16
CA ILE A 265 -7.05 19.52 6.38
C ILE A 265 -6.69 20.44 5.19
N PRO A 266 -7.44 21.53 4.95
CA PRO A 266 -7.11 22.46 3.89
C PRO A 266 -5.66 22.92 3.95
N ARG A 267 -4.98 22.99 2.79
CA ARG A 267 -3.54 23.26 2.71
C ARG A 267 -3.14 24.55 3.43
N ALA A 268 -3.83 25.65 3.19
CA ALA A 268 -3.51 26.94 3.82
C ALA A 268 -3.47 26.83 5.36
N ARG A 269 -4.41 26.07 5.93
CA ARG A 269 -4.44 25.81 7.37
C ARG A 269 -3.32 24.87 7.81
N GLY A 270 -3.03 23.84 7.01
CA GLY A 270 -1.92 22.94 7.26
C GLY A 270 -0.57 23.65 7.30
N ASP A 271 -0.31 24.51 6.33
CA ASP A 271 0.93 25.30 6.25
C ASP A 271 1.08 26.24 7.47
N GLU A 272 -0.03 26.90 7.90
CA GLU A 272 -0.04 27.73 9.11
C GLU A 272 0.30 26.91 10.38
N LEU A 273 -0.32 25.74 10.57
CA LEU A 273 -0.09 24.89 11.73
C LEU A 273 1.34 24.32 11.75
N ILE A 274 1.88 23.96 10.59
CA ILE A 274 3.27 23.50 10.44
C ILE A 274 4.23 24.64 10.80
N ALA A 275 3.97 25.86 10.33
CA ALA A 275 4.79 27.03 10.67
C ALA A 275 4.79 27.30 12.18
N LYS A 276 3.64 27.20 12.85
CA LYS A 276 3.53 27.32 14.34
C LYS A 276 4.29 26.23 15.09
N ALA A 277 4.31 25.00 14.56
CA ALA A 277 5.04 23.89 15.16
C ALA A 277 6.57 24.03 15.05
N GLY A 278 7.06 24.78 14.06
CA GLY A 278 8.48 24.99 13.81
C GLY A 278 9.23 23.71 13.44
N SER A 279 10.43 23.53 13.98
CA SER A 279 11.27 22.35 13.67
C SER A 279 10.84 21.05 14.36
N ASN A 280 9.94 21.11 15.36
CA ASN A 280 9.46 19.93 16.08
C ASN A 280 8.05 19.56 15.61
N PRO A 281 7.89 18.50 14.79
CA PRO A 281 6.58 18.10 14.28
C PRO A 281 5.54 17.75 15.36
N GLN A 282 5.98 17.29 16.54
CA GLN A 282 5.07 16.95 17.65
C GLN A 282 4.32 18.18 18.18
N LYS A 283 4.92 19.36 18.09
CA LYS A 283 4.30 20.62 18.51
C LYS A 283 3.09 21.02 17.66
N ILE A 284 2.84 20.35 16.53
CA ILE A 284 1.64 20.60 15.73
C ILE A 284 0.36 20.12 16.43
N ILE A 285 0.45 19.10 17.29
CA ILE A 285 -0.70 18.46 17.92
C ILE A 285 -1.57 19.43 18.73
N PRO A 286 -1.04 20.22 19.66
CA PRO A 286 -1.82 21.20 20.40
C PRO A 286 -2.55 22.20 19.47
N HIS A 287 -1.87 22.69 18.44
CA HIS A 287 -2.45 23.62 17.47
C HIS A 287 -3.51 22.97 16.60
N LEU A 288 -3.32 21.70 16.26
CA LEU A 288 -4.29 20.91 15.50
C LEU A 288 -5.56 20.65 16.32
N ILE A 289 -5.41 20.29 17.60
CA ILE A 289 -6.54 20.12 18.54
C ILE A 289 -7.31 21.44 18.70
N ASP A 290 -6.59 22.54 18.85
CA ASP A 290 -7.20 23.87 18.96
C ASP A 290 -8.02 24.23 17.72
N TYR A 291 -7.48 23.97 16.52
CA TYR A 291 -8.19 24.12 15.27
C TYR A 291 -9.48 23.28 15.20
N PHE A 292 -9.39 21.98 15.55
CA PHE A 292 -10.57 21.12 15.53
C PHE A 292 -11.63 21.55 16.54
N ARG A 293 -11.22 21.98 17.72
CA ARG A 293 -12.13 22.40 18.78
C ARG A 293 -12.77 23.77 18.51
N ASN A 294 -11.94 24.78 18.23
CA ASN A 294 -12.40 26.18 18.22
C ASN A 294 -12.89 26.62 16.83
N ASP A 295 -12.26 26.17 15.75
CA ASP A 295 -12.63 26.62 14.41
C ASP A 295 -13.67 25.70 13.75
N LEU A 296 -13.66 24.40 14.09
CA LEU A 296 -14.56 23.40 13.51
C LEU A 296 -15.65 22.93 14.49
N GLY A 297 -15.48 23.14 15.78
CA GLY A 297 -16.44 22.72 16.79
C GLY A 297 -16.45 21.21 17.05
N TYR A 298 -15.37 20.50 16.77
CA TYR A 298 -15.30 19.06 16.99
C TYR A 298 -15.04 18.74 18.47
N GLY A 299 -15.66 17.66 18.94
CA GLY A 299 -15.67 17.31 20.35
C GLY A 299 -14.42 16.62 20.87
N LYS A 300 -14.50 16.30 22.16
CA LYS A 300 -13.42 15.62 22.92
C LYS A 300 -12.92 14.28 22.32
N PRO A 301 -13.73 13.46 21.63
CA PRO A 301 -13.26 12.17 21.13
C PRO A 301 -12.02 12.27 20.23
N LEU A 302 -12.01 13.22 19.29
CA LEU A 302 -10.87 13.39 18.37
C LEU A 302 -9.64 13.93 19.12
N GLU A 303 -9.83 14.85 20.07
CA GLU A 303 -8.73 15.32 20.93
C GLU A 303 -8.07 14.20 21.71
N LEU A 304 -8.87 13.31 22.32
CA LEU A 304 -8.37 12.17 23.07
C LEU A 304 -7.51 11.25 22.18
N ILE A 305 -7.97 10.93 20.99
CA ILE A 305 -7.22 10.13 20.01
C ILE A 305 -5.87 10.80 19.68
N MET A 306 -5.88 12.12 19.39
CA MET A 306 -4.67 12.84 19.02
C MET A 306 -3.65 12.93 20.16
N ARG A 307 -4.11 13.12 21.39
CA ARG A 307 -3.22 13.17 22.57
C ARG A 307 -2.63 11.81 22.94
N SER A 308 -3.37 10.74 22.66
CA SER A 308 -2.94 9.38 23.03
C SER A 308 -1.89 8.77 22.08
N ALA A 309 -1.67 9.38 20.90
CA ALA A 309 -0.70 8.86 19.93
C ALA A 309 0.09 10.00 19.30
N THR A 310 1.28 10.27 19.86
CA THR A 310 2.12 11.44 19.50
C THR A 310 3.54 11.09 19.11
N GLU A 311 3.89 9.80 18.99
CA GLU A 311 5.28 9.35 18.89
C GLU A 311 5.91 9.63 17.52
N ALA A 312 5.15 9.51 16.45
CA ALA A 312 5.68 9.59 15.09
C ALA A 312 4.85 10.53 14.20
N VAL A 313 4.81 11.80 14.60
CA VAL A 313 4.08 12.83 13.86
C VAL A 313 4.72 13.08 12.50
N ARG A 314 3.92 13.04 11.46
CA ARG A 314 4.32 13.35 10.09
C ARG A 314 3.32 14.31 9.46
N THR A 315 3.87 15.25 8.71
CA THR A 315 3.11 16.23 7.95
C THR A 315 3.55 16.19 6.49
N GLY A 316 2.65 16.45 5.57
CA GLY A 316 3.01 16.51 4.17
C GLY A 316 1.81 16.74 3.25
N LEU A 317 2.10 17.13 2.03
CA LEU A 317 1.08 17.20 1.00
C LEU A 317 0.63 15.80 0.59
N VAL A 318 -0.66 15.67 0.36
CA VAL A 318 -1.22 14.45 -0.21
C VAL A 318 -0.69 14.28 -1.63
N THR A 319 -0.22 13.09 -1.93
CA THR A 319 0.32 12.77 -3.26
C THR A 319 -0.66 11.93 -4.04
N SER A 320 -0.68 12.16 -5.35
CA SER A 320 -1.40 11.38 -6.35
C SER A 320 -0.51 11.22 -7.58
N SER A 321 -1.06 10.68 -8.64
CA SER A 321 -0.34 10.51 -9.90
C SER A 321 -1.26 10.70 -11.10
N VAL A 322 -0.68 11.05 -12.23
CA VAL A 322 -1.37 11.09 -13.53
C VAL A 322 -0.98 9.86 -14.35
N LYS A 323 -1.94 9.35 -15.12
CA LYS A 323 -1.67 8.20 -16.01
C LYS A 323 -0.52 8.53 -16.94
N PRO A 324 0.53 7.70 -17.00
CA PRO A 324 1.65 7.91 -17.93
C PRO A 324 1.18 7.95 -19.38
N LYS A 325 1.85 8.74 -20.17
CA LYS A 325 1.68 8.67 -21.62
C LYS A 325 2.25 7.34 -22.11
N THR A 326 1.58 6.71 -23.08
CA THR A 326 1.96 5.39 -23.59
C THR A 326 3.29 5.36 -24.36
N ASP A 327 3.86 6.54 -24.62
CA ASP A 327 5.08 6.74 -25.41
C ASP A 327 6.40 6.70 -24.63
N TRP A 328 6.39 6.56 -23.30
CA TRP A 328 7.64 6.52 -22.51
C TRP A 328 8.54 5.31 -22.80
N ARG A 329 7.99 4.26 -23.41
CA ARG A 329 8.69 3.09 -23.94
C ARG A 329 8.94 3.18 -25.45
N ASN A 330 8.52 4.29 -26.11
CA ASN A 330 8.69 4.46 -27.56
C ASN A 330 10.07 5.04 -27.82
N GLY A 331 10.95 4.23 -28.23
CA GLY A 331 12.30 4.51 -28.68
C GLY A 331 12.98 3.14 -28.84
N ILE A 332 13.70 2.94 -29.91
CA ILE A 332 14.48 1.74 -30.11
C ILE A 332 15.30 1.51 -28.85
N ASP A 333 15.07 0.39 -28.18
CA ASP A 333 15.79 -0.11 -27.00
C ASP A 333 15.70 0.73 -25.70
N LYS A 334 14.77 1.69 -25.61
CA LYS A 334 14.62 2.47 -24.39
C LYS A 334 13.67 1.80 -23.40
N ASN A 335 14.21 1.45 -22.23
CA ASN A 335 13.47 0.98 -21.07
C ASN A 335 12.74 -0.37 -21.24
N SER A 336 13.10 -1.19 -22.23
CA SER A 336 12.58 -2.56 -22.42
C SER A 336 12.76 -3.42 -21.17
N ARG A 337 13.88 -3.24 -20.49
CA ARG A 337 14.33 -4.02 -19.32
C ARG A 337 13.91 -3.41 -17.98
N VAL A 338 13.10 -2.36 -17.99
CA VAL A 338 12.66 -1.64 -16.78
C VAL A 338 11.16 -1.74 -16.62
N VAL A 339 10.71 -2.25 -15.46
CA VAL A 339 9.29 -2.32 -15.10
C VAL A 339 9.07 -1.54 -13.79
N LEU A 340 8.01 -0.74 -13.71
CA LEU A 340 7.63 -0.03 -12.50
C LEU A 340 6.32 -0.59 -11.94
N ILE A 341 6.24 -0.75 -10.61
CA ILE A 341 5.06 -1.28 -9.92
C ILE A 341 4.70 -0.46 -8.68
N GLY A 342 3.45 -0.53 -8.29
CA GLY A 342 2.94 0.10 -7.07
C GLY A 342 3.17 1.61 -7.04
N ASP A 343 3.53 2.13 -5.87
CA ASP A 343 3.74 3.57 -5.68
C ASP A 343 4.89 4.16 -6.52
N ALA A 344 5.73 3.33 -7.14
CA ALA A 344 6.76 3.82 -8.06
C ALA A 344 6.14 4.40 -9.35
N VAL A 345 4.92 4.00 -9.71
CA VAL A 345 4.23 4.47 -10.91
C VAL A 345 2.85 5.08 -10.62
N HIS A 346 2.10 4.57 -9.66
CA HIS A 346 0.74 5.04 -9.35
C HIS A 346 0.52 5.36 -7.86
N PRO A 347 1.36 6.21 -7.23
CA PRO A 347 1.05 6.70 -5.90
C PRO A 347 -0.34 7.34 -5.90
N MET A 348 -1.13 7.07 -4.86
CA MET A 348 -2.51 7.53 -4.75
C MET A 348 -2.81 8.05 -3.35
N THR A 349 -3.88 8.84 -3.25
CA THR A 349 -4.33 9.33 -1.95
C THR A 349 -4.81 8.18 -1.07
N PRO A 350 -4.63 8.26 0.25
CA PRO A 350 -5.01 7.17 1.17
C PRO A 350 -6.52 7.02 1.35
N GLY A 351 -7.33 7.92 0.81
CA GLY A 351 -8.76 8.04 1.08
C GLY A 351 -9.60 6.77 0.92
N ARG A 352 -9.17 5.83 0.07
CA ARG A 352 -9.83 4.54 -0.12
C ARG A 352 -9.03 3.34 0.41
N GLY A 353 -7.82 3.53 0.93
CA GLY A 353 -6.97 2.44 1.41
C GLY A 353 -6.54 1.43 0.33
N MET A 354 -6.53 1.83 -0.95
CA MET A 354 -6.35 0.90 -2.07
C MET A 354 -4.92 0.78 -2.60
N GLY A 355 -3.97 1.62 -2.14
CA GLY A 355 -2.60 1.62 -2.66
C GLY A 355 -1.91 0.27 -2.57
N ALA A 356 -1.92 -0.36 -1.40
CA ALA A 356 -1.33 -1.68 -1.21
C ALA A 356 -2.02 -2.77 -2.04
N ASN A 357 -3.36 -2.69 -2.19
CA ASN A 357 -4.12 -3.65 -3.01
C ASN A 357 -3.73 -3.58 -4.49
N GLN A 358 -3.58 -2.36 -5.03
CA GLN A 358 -3.14 -2.16 -6.40
C GLN A 358 -1.70 -2.65 -6.59
N ALA A 359 -0.81 -2.34 -5.67
CA ALA A 359 0.59 -2.76 -5.72
C ALA A 359 0.77 -4.30 -5.62
N LEU A 360 -0.06 -4.98 -4.82
CA LEU A 360 -0.09 -6.44 -4.75
C LEU A 360 -0.63 -7.06 -6.04
N THR A 361 -1.68 -6.46 -6.63
CA THR A 361 -2.22 -6.92 -7.91
C THR A 361 -1.20 -6.75 -9.03
N ASP A 362 -0.42 -5.63 -9.03
CA ASP A 362 0.71 -5.47 -9.96
C ASP A 362 1.71 -6.62 -9.82
N ALA A 363 2.08 -6.95 -8.57
CA ALA A 363 3.04 -8.01 -8.30
C ALA A 363 2.56 -9.36 -8.84
N ALA A 364 1.30 -9.72 -8.58
CA ALA A 364 0.73 -10.97 -9.05
C ALA A 364 0.66 -11.02 -10.58
N ASN A 365 0.14 -9.97 -11.22
CA ASN A 365 0.00 -9.92 -12.67
C ASN A 365 1.36 -9.98 -13.38
N LEU A 366 2.38 -9.28 -12.84
CA LEU A 366 3.74 -9.30 -13.38
C LEU A 366 4.36 -10.70 -13.26
N VAL A 367 4.20 -11.35 -12.10
CA VAL A 367 4.69 -12.72 -11.87
C VAL A 367 4.01 -13.70 -12.82
N GLU A 368 2.69 -13.63 -12.97
CA GLU A 368 1.94 -14.49 -13.88
C GLU A 368 2.40 -14.30 -15.33
N LEU A 369 2.61 -13.07 -15.80
CA LEU A 369 3.12 -12.79 -17.13
C LEU A 369 4.51 -13.41 -17.35
N PHE A 370 5.41 -13.29 -16.37
CA PHE A 370 6.73 -13.91 -16.48
C PHE A 370 6.67 -15.43 -16.45
N HIS A 371 5.79 -16.04 -15.64
CA HIS A 371 5.63 -17.49 -15.58
C HIS A 371 5.04 -18.08 -16.89
N GLN A 372 4.12 -17.34 -17.51
CA GLN A 372 3.49 -17.75 -18.79
C GLN A 372 4.37 -17.47 -20.00
N ALA A 373 5.33 -16.54 -19.86
CA ALA A 373 6.20 -16.18 -20.97
C ALA A 373 7.13 -17.35 -21.36
N THR A 374 7.20 -17.60 -22.67
CA THR A 374 8.22 -18.47 -23.27
C THR A 374 9.16 -17.59 -24.05
N PHE A 375 10.45 -17.64 -23.69
CA PHE A 375 11.48 -16.87 -24.36
C PHE A 375 12.26 -17.74 -25.31
N GLU A 376 12.70 -17.18 -26.45
CA GLU A 376 13.47 -17.91 -27.45
C GLU A 376 14.86 -18.33 -26.96
N GLN A 377 15.41 -17.57 -26.00
CA GLN A 377 16.72 -17.80 -25.39
C GLN A 377 16.61 -17.80 -23.86
N ASP A 378 17.64 -18.28 -23.19
CA ASP A 378 17.74 -18.26 -21.72
C ASP A 378 17.56 -16.85 -21.14
N VAL A 379 18.04 -15.82 -21.85
CA VAL A 379 17.85 -14.41 -21.51
C VAL A 379 16.93 -13.76 -22.54
N PRO A 380 15.82 -13.18 -22.11
CA PRO A 380 14.86 -12.53 -23.01
C PRO A 380 15.52 -11.40 -23.82
N SER A 381 15.12 -11.31 -25.08
CA SER A 381 15.47 -10.19 -25.97
C SER A 381 14.73 -8.91 -25.54
N ASP A 382 15.23 -7.74 -25.98
CA ASP A 382 14.57 -6.46 -25.74
C ASP A 382 13.16 -6.38 -26.35
N GLY A 383 12.95 -7.07 -27.48
CA GLY A 383 11.64 -7.18 -28.13
C GLY A 383 10.62 -7.93 -27.27
N GLU A 384 11.01 -9.10 -26.75
CA GLU A 384 10.17 -9.93 -25.86
C GLU A 384 9.82 -9.20 -24.58
N LEU A 385 10.82 -8.55 -23.94
CA LEU A 385 10.59 -7.77 -22.74
C LEU A 385 9.72 -6.54 -22.99
N THR A 386 9.88 -5.89 -24.14
CA THR A 386 9.00 -4.77 -24.53
C THR A 386 7.56 -5.21 -24.69
N ALA A 387 7.32 -6.36 -25.33
CA ALA A 387 5.97 -6.90 -25.50
C ALA A 387 5.32 -7.25 -24.16
N LEU A 388 6.06 -7.93 -23.28
CA LEU A 388 5.62 -8.27 -21.93
C LEU A 388 5.31 -7.00 -21.11
N ALA A 389 6.23 -6.04 -21.09
CA ALA A 389 6.07 -4.80 -20.34
C ALA A 389 4.89 -3.96 -20.83
N ARG A 390 4.62 -3.91 -22.14
CA ARG A 390 3.45 -3.24 -22.70
C ARG A 390 2.15 -3.91 -22.31
N THR A 391 2.10 -5.23 -22.29
CA THR A 391 0.93 -5.99 -21.84
C THR A 391 0.65 -5.70 -20.37
N PHE A 392 1.68 -5.71 -19.53
CA PHE A 392 1.59 -5.35 -18.12
C PHE A 392 1.11 -3.90 -17.91
N ASP A 393 1.76 -2.93 -18.58
CA ASP A 393 1.42 -1.50 -18.47
C ASP A 393 -0.03 -1.23 -18.86
N ALA A 394 -0.54 -1.87 -19.93
CA ALA A 394 -1.90 -1.64 -20.43
C ALA A 394 -2.96 -2.08 -19.41
N GLU A 395 -2.78 -3.22 -18.76
CA GLU A 395 -3.67 -3.70 -17.69
C GLU A 395 -3.55 -2.79 -16.47
N MET A 396 -2.35 -2.60 -15.97
CA MET A 396 -2.06 -1.83 -14.77
C MET A 396 -2.58 -0.40 -14.89
N TYR A 397 -2.36 0.27 -16.02
CA TYR A 397 -2.85 1.64 -16.23
C TYR A 397 -4.37 1.72 -16.23
N THR A 398 -5.04 0.73 -16.79
CA THR A 398 -6.51 0.70 -16.83
C THR A 398 -7.08 0.52 -15.43
N ARG A 399 -6.54 -0.39 -14.64
CA ARG A 399 -6.99 -0.72 -13.30
C ARG A 399 -6.55 0.32 -12.26
N ALA A 400 -5.25 0.58 -12.16
CA ALA A 400 -4.69 1.39 -11.08
C ALA A 400 -5.07 2.86 -11.20
N PHE A 401 -5.04 3.45 -12.40
CA PHE A 401 -5.37 4.88 -12.56
C PHE A 401 -6.87 5.17 -12.46
N LYS A 402 -7.74 4.18 -12.70
CA LYS A 402 -9.15 4.27 -12.29
C LYS A 402 -9.27 4.42 -10.78
N MET A 403 -8.47 3.68 -10.02
CA MET A 403 -8.46 3.74 -8.55
C MET A 403 -7.79 5.02 -8.04
N VAL A 404 -6.69 5.47 -8.65
CA VAL A 404 -6.05 6.77 -8.36
C VAL A 404 -7.11 7.87 -8.40
N LYS A 405 -7.81 8.01 -9.54
CA LYS A 405 -8.86 9.02 -9.72
C LYS A 405 -10.00 8.87 -8.70
N ALA A 406 -10.45 7.65 -8.45
CA ALA A 406 -11.50 7.39 -7.48
C ALA A 406 -11.08 7.74 -6.04
N SER A 407 -9.79 7.62 -5.71
CA SER A 407 -9.25 7.95 -4.38
C SER A 407 -9.20 9.46 -4.11
N GLU A 408 -9.16 10.29 -5.15
CA GLU A 408 -9.17 11.76 -5.02
C GLU A 408 -10.53 12.35 -4.63
N THR A 409 -11.61 11.61 -4.84
CA THR A 409 -13.00 12.12 -4.72
C THR A 409 -13.68 11.85 -3.37
N VAL A 410 -12.99 11.30 -2.38
CA VAL A 410 -13.61 10.83 -1.10
C VAL A 410 -14.08 11.98 -0.17
N THR A 411 -13.65 13.21 -0.40
CA THR A 411 -13.84 14.33 0.54
C THR A 411 -15.12 15.17 0.32
N SER A 412 -16.01 14.81 -0.61
CA SER A 412 -17.17 15.65 -0.96
C SER A 412 -18.35 15.56 0.00
N LEU A 413 -18.39 14.58 0.92
CA LEU A 413 -19.50 14.41 1.86
C LEU A 413 -19.19 15.12 3.19
N ASP A 414 -20.08 16.02 3.60
CA ASP A 414 -19.96 16.77 4.84
C ASP A 414 -20.93 16.25 5.92
N LEU A 415 -20.42 15.43 6.83
CA LEU A 415 -21.20 14.85 7.94
C LEU A 415 -21.42 15.82 9.12
N THR A 416 -20.90 17.03 9.05
CA THR A 416 -21.26 18.08 10.05
C THR A 416 -22.64 18.65 9.79
N THR A 417 -23.10 18.58 8.54
CA THR A 417 -24.41 19.10 8.12
C THR A 417 -25.53 18.07 8.26
N LEU A 418 -26.76 18.53 8.47
CA LEU A 418 -27.93 17.66 8.51
C LEU A 418 -28.12 16.94 7.16
N SER A 419 -27.89 17.63 6.04
CA SER A 419 -28.02 17.06 4.71
C SER A 419 -26.99 15.95 4.48
N GLY A 420 -25.74 16.11 4.92
CA GLY A 420 -24.71 15.06 4.84
C GLY A 420 -25.05 13.85 5.71
N LYS A 421 -25.55 14.08 6.92
CA LYS A 421 -26.02 13.02 7.82
C LYS A 421 -27.20 12.25 7.22
N MET A 422 -28.15 12.94 6.61
CA MET A 422 -29.27 12.31 5.89
C MET A 422 -28.78 11.53 4.66
N MET A 423 -27.85 12.10 3.89
CA MET A 423 -27.32 11.45 2.70
C MET A 423 -26.59 10.13 3.04
N ILE A 424 -25.73 10.10 4.06
CA ILE A 424 -25.04 8.85 4.44
C ILE A 424 -26.03 7.79 4.92
N THR A 425 -27.08 8.19 5.64
CA THR A 425 -28.15 7.29 6.07
C THR A 425 -28.90 6.71 4.87
N PHE A 426 -29.24 7.56 3.90
CA PHE A 426 -29.90 7.13 2.67
C PHE A 426 -29.02 6.20 1.85
N VAL A 427 -27.73 6.51 1.69
CA VAL A 427 -26.76 5.64 1.02
C VAL A 427 -26.69 4.28 1.71
N GLY A 428 -26.62 4.25 3.05
CA GLY A 428 -26.63 3.02 3.83
C GLY A 428 -27.89 2.19 3.59
N MET A 429 -29.06 2.80 3.63
CA MET A 429 -30.33 2.12 3.35
C MET A 429 -30.40 1.59 1.91
N ALA A 430 -29.98 2.40 0.92
CA ALA A 430 -29.98 2.00 -0.49
C ALA A 430 -29.04 0.81 -0.73
N MET A 431 -27.83 0.83 -0.16
CA MET A 431 -26.87 -0.27 -0.28
C MET A 431 -27.38 -1.54 0.43
N THR A 432 -28.05 -1.40 1.57
CA THR A 432 -28.67 -2.53 2.29
C THR A 432 -29.78 -3.14 1.44
N ALA A 433 -30.70 -2.32 0.91
CA ALA A 433 -31.78 -2.78 0.04
C ALA A 433 -31.26 -3.49 -1.21
N MET A 434 -30.22 -2.92 -1.85
CA MET A 434 -29.57 -3.54 -3.00
C MET A 434 -28.91 -4.89 -2.63
N GLY A 435 -28.27 -4.96 -1.46
CA GLY A 435 -27.71 -6.22 -0.94
C GLY A 435 -28.75 -7.31 -0.73
N TRP A 436 -29.93 -6.96 -0.23
CA TRP A 436 -31.06 -7.87 -0.12
C TRP A 436 -31.58 -8.33 -1.48
N PHE A 437 -31.70 -7.40 -2.44
CA PHE A 437 -32.13 -7.70 -3.80
C PHE A 437 -31.17 -8.67 -4.50
N VAL A 438 -29.85 -8.41 -4.43
CA VAL A 438 -28.83 -9.30 -4.99
C VAL A 438 -28.92 -10.70 -4.37
N SER A 439 -29.02 -10.78 -3.02
CA SER A 439 -29.17 -12.08 -2.33
C SER A 439 -30.45 -12.82 -2.74
N ALA A 440 -31.54 -12.12 -3.00
CA ALA A 440 -32.79 -12.73 -3.49
C ALA A 440 -32.60 -13.30 -4.91
N LEU A 441 -31.93 -12.56 -5.80
CA LEU A 441 -31.59 -13.04 -7.15
C LEU A 441 -30.71 -14.30 -7.12
N GLU A 442 -29.68 -14.32 -6.26
CA GLU A 442 -28.82 -15.48 -6.07
C GLU A 442 -29.60 -16.70 -5.57
N THR A 443 -30.57 -16.51 -4.66
CA THR A 443 -31.43 -17.58 -4.14
C THR A 443 -32.30 -18.25 -5.20
N ILE A 444 -32.72 -17.50 -6.24
CA ILE A 444 -33.49 -18.03 -7.36
C ILE A 444 -32.63 -18.45 -8.56
N GLY A 445 -31.30 -18.56 -8.38
CA GLY A 445 -30.35 -19.05 -9.37
C GLY A 445 -30.00 -18.05 -10.48
N LEU A 446 -30.44 -16.80 -10.37
CA LEU A 446 -29.99 -15.72 -11.26
C LEU A 446 -28.69 -15.17 -10.69
N LYS A 447 -27.56 -15.44 -11.38
CA LYS A 447 -26.29 -14.80 -11.07
C LYS A 447 -26.43 -13.31 -11.34
N ALA A 448 -26.59 -12.50 -10.31
CA ALA A 448 -26.32 -11.08 -10.43
C ALA A 448 -24.80 -10.96 -10.65
N GLU A 449 -24.34 -10.45 -11.78
CA GLU A 449 -22.92 -10.11 -12.02
C GLU A 449 -22.50 -8.88 -11.20
N VAL A 450 -22.83 -8.85 -9.94
CA VAL A 450 -22.13 -8.04 -8.97
C VAL A 450 -20.98 -8.91 -8.53
N LYS A 451 -19.81 -8.79 -9.19
CA LYS A 451 -18.56 -9.43 -8.75
C LYS A 451 -18.18 -8.85 -7.38
N VAL A 452 -18.84 -9.36 -6.37
CA VAL A 452 -18.38 -9.26 -4.99
C VAL A 452 -17.45 -10.46 -4.80
N ASP A 453 -16.17 -10.23 -4.97
CA ASP A 453 -15.15 -11.26 -4.77
C ASP A 453 -15.15 -11.66 -3.28
N TYR A 454 -15.90 -12.70 -2.95
CA TYR A 454 -15.87 -13.32 -1.64
C TYR A 454 -14.64 -14.21 -1.57
N VAL A 455 -13.80 -13.97 -0.58
CA VAL A 455 -12.83 -14.98 -0.15
C VAL A 455 -13.62 -16.07 0.54
N SER A 456 -13.82 -17.20 -0.13
CA SER A 456 -14.33 -18.41 0.53
C SER A 456 -13.31 -18.81 1.58
N HIS A 457 -13.71 -18.81 2.85
CA HIS A 457 -12.95 -19.43 3.92
C HIS A 457 -13.03 -20.95 3.74
N GLU A 458 -12.23 -21.52 2.86
CA GLU A 458 -11.89 -22.93 2.97
C GLU A 458 -10.94 -23.09 4.16
N LYS A 459 -11.42 -23.90 5.11
CA LYS A 459 -10.74 -24.28 6.36
C LYS A 459 -9.43 -25.00 6.09
#